data_560332d60bd4f99d3e7a39afeecf8247
#
_entry.id   560332d60bd4f99d3e7a39afeecf8247
#
_cell.length_a   1.000
_cell.length_b   1.000
_cell.length_c   1.000
_cell.angle_alpha   90.00
_cell.angle_beta   90.00
_cell.angle_gamma   90.00
#
_symmetry.space_group_name_H-M   'P 1'
#
loop_
_entity.id
_entity.type
_entity.pdbx_description
1 polymer ?
#
loop_
_entity_poly.entity_id
_entity_poly.type
_entity_poly.pdbx_seq_one_letter_code
_entity_poly.pdbx_strand_id
1 'polypeptide(L)'
;MPLFPPPQIISGHSHKVVLVEVNHLPIIQAGVNGTHLGKLNFEVKQDAGKYTIQYIGGDTIRVAGKGNSVIDSLVNKEMDKYGFEEVLTMAENDLIHDRNINKKDYTTVGAYVTASYADTFRKYSQISKKYGKQSVVGVNHYGGLRASILKGEVTKLRAGNVLPFQGHLLAFHFSGKELKKLLADGRINKNGFLQTSHLAIGLASDGVTVTSVTDLVTGKKIKDTDKCIVVLDSFITDGGDGYDAGLFQKPIKEFNDLNLEPTVVFIDYLRNLGGTVSVGKAPLPEVVIEKAR
;
A
#
# COMPACT_ATOMS: atom_id res chain seq x y z
N MET A 1 26.82 40.10 6.60
CA MET A 1 25.75 39.39 5.87
C MET A 1 25.87 37.94 6.19
N PRO A 2 24.79 37.21 6.57
CA PRO A 2 24.88 35.78 6.74
C PRO A 2 25.28 35.12 5.42
N LEU A 3 26.21 34.15 5.49
CA LEU A 3 26.60 33.32 4.37
C LEU A 3 25.42 32.39 4.05
N PHE A 4 24.71 32.66 2.96
CA PHE A 4 23.76 31.71 2.43
C PHE A 4 24.45 30.91 1.31
N PRO A 5 24.41 29.57 1.34
CA PRO A 5 24.84 28.78 0.19
C PRO A 5 24.00 29.18 -1.05
N PRO A 6 24.54 29.01 -2.26
CA PRO A 6 23.72 29.18 -3.46
C PRO A 6 22.47 28.31 -3.37
N PRO A 7 21.36 28.74 -3.97
CA PRO A 7 20.12 27.95 -3.91
C PRO A 7 20.36 26.56 -4.46
N GLN A 8 19.83 25.56 -3.77
CA GLN A 8 19.83 24.15 -4.17
C GLN A 8 18.51 23.51 -3.84
N ILE A 9 18.15 22.43 -4.53
CA ILE A 9 16.97 21.63 -4.25
C ILE A 9 17.40 20.25 -3.79
N ILE A 10 17.03 19.91 -2.55
CA ILE A 10 17.12 18.54 -2.02
C ILE A 10 15.70 17.99 -2.12
N SER A 11 15.48 17.02 -3.01
CA SER A 11 14.17 16.47 -3.32
C SER A 11 14.00 15.03 -2.82
N GLY A 12 12.78 14.54 -2.87
CA GLY A 12 12.41 13.20 -2.40
C GLY A 12 11.15 12.67 -3.11
N HIS A 13 10.41 11.78 -2.44
CA HIS A 13 9.12 11.23 -2.81
C HIS A 13 9.09 10.35 -4.08
N SER A 14 9.79 10.70 -5.15
CA SER A 14 9.78 9.92 -6.39
C SER A 14 10.62 8.63 -6.32
N HIS A 15 11.42 8.45 -5.26
CA HIS A 15 12.33 7.33 -5.03
C HIS A 15 13.43 7.15 -6.11
N LYS A 16 13.61 8.14 -6.97
CA LYS A 16 14.63 8.12 -8.02
C LYS A 16 15.98 8.61 -7.48
N VAL A 17 17.06 8.15 -8.07
CA VAL A 17 18.37 8.77 -7.90
C VAL A 17 18.48 9.86 -8.95
N VAL A 18 18.64 11.10 -8.51
CA VAL A 18 18.71 12.29 -9.37
C VAL A 18 19.86 13.16 -8.95
N LEU A 19 20.66 13.59 -9.90
CA LEU A 19 21.61 14.69 -9.76
C LEU A 19 21.63 15.43 -11.09
N VAL A 20 21.02 16.61 -11.12
CA VAL A 20 20.91 17.43 -12.32
C VAL A 20 21.12 18.89 -11.95
N GLU A 21 21.42 19.70 -12.92
CA GLU A 21 21.51 21.16 -12.79
C GLU A 21 20.54 21.80 -13.76
N VAL A 22 19.72 22.71 -13.28
CA VAL A 22 18.77 23.49 -14.08
C VAL A 22 18.98 24.96 -13.77
N ASN A 23 19.36 25.77 -14.75
CA ASN A 23 19.66 27.20 -14.60
C ASN A 23 20.64 27.46 -13.44
N HIS A 24 21.72 26.72 -13.38
CA HIS A 24 22.74 26.77 -12.32
C HIS A 24 22.24 26.39 -10.92
N LEU A 25 21.08 25.78 -10.83
CA LEU A 25 20.48 25.29 -9.60
C LEU A 25 20.69 23.77 -9.52
N PRO A 26 21.51 23.25 -8.60
CA PRO A 26 21.65 21.82 -8.41
C PRO A 26 20.40 21.23 -7.76
N ILE A 27 19.93 20.10 -8.31
CA ILE A 27 18.79 19.33 -7.80
C ILE A 27 19.30 17.92 -7.50
N ILE A 28 19.19 17.49 -6.26
CA ILE A 28 19.65 16.17 -5.83
C ILE A 28 18.54 15.38 -5.14
N GLN A 29 18.43 14.08 -5.46
CA GLN A 29 17.61 13.10 -4.77
C GLN A 29 18.37 11.79 -4.64
N ALA A 30 18.45 11.25 -3.44
CA ALA A 30 19.31 10.11 -3.10
C ALA A 30 18.54 8.76 -3.09
N GLY A 31 17.56 8.58 -3.95
CA GLY A 31 16.82 7.33 -4.06
C GLY A 31 15.85 7.09 -2.91
N VAL A 32 15.89 5.90 -2.32
CA VAL A 32 14.95 5.44 -1.29
C VAL A 32 15.66 4.52 -0.29
N ASN A 33 15.10 4.41 0.92
CA ASN A 33 15.54 3.45 1.95
C ASN A 33 17.04 3.53 2.30
N GLY A 34 17.66 4.71 2.20
CA GLY A 34 19.08 4.89 2.51
C GLY A 34 20.03 4.22 1.51
N THR A 35 19.57 3.83 0.32
CA THR A 35 20.41 3.15 -0.68
C THR A 35 21.49 4.03 -1.29
N HIS A 36 21.32 5.34 -1.22
CA HIS A 36 22.28 6.31 -1.72
C HIS A 36 22.46 7.48 -0.75
N LEU A 37 23.64 8.10 -0.80
CA LEU A 37 23.98 9.35 -0.14
C LEU A 37 24.12 10.43 -1.21
N GLY A 38 23.40 11.54 -1.07
CA GLY A 38 23.58 12.72 -1.92
C GLY A 38 24.71 13.59 -1.40
N LYS A 39 25.63 13.99 -2.27
CA LYS A 39 26.75 14.88 -1.95
C LYS A 39 26.75 16.08 -2.89
N LEU A 40 26.76 17.29 -2.34
CA LEU A 40 26.97 18.53 -3.09
C LEU A 40 28.23 19.20 -2.60
N ASN A 41 29.10 19.66 -3.50
CA ASN A 41 30.35 20.32 -3.20
C ASN A 41 30.23 21.80 -3.52
N PHE A 42 30.71 22.63 -2.62
CA PHE A 42 30.73 24.08 -2.78
C PHE A 42 32.12 24.63 -2.54
N GLU A 43 32.55 25.57 -3.36
CA GLU A 43 33.74 26.37 -3.13
C GLU A 43 33.35 27.65 -2.41
N VAL A 44 34.08 27.99 -1.35
CA VAL A 44 33.89 29.22 -0.59
C VAL A 44 35.13 30.09 -0.77
N LYS A 45 34.95 31.27 -1.39
CA LYS A 45 36.01 32.25 -1.55
C LYS A 45 35.74 33.45 -0.68
N GLN A 46 36.82 34.03 -0.07
CA GLN A 46 36.78 35.27 0.65
C GLN A 46 37.62 36.30 -0.09
N ASP A 47 37.01 37.42 -0.44
CA ASP A 47 37.72 38.55 -1.01
C ASP A 47 37.24 39.86 -0.34
N ALA A 48 38.20 40.68 0.13
CA ALA A 48 37.91 41.96 0.80
C ALA A 48 36.80 41.89 1.87
N GLY A 49 36.77 40.83 2.68
CA GLY A 49 35.78 40.60 3.73
C GLY A 49 34.39 40.13 3.24
N LYS A 50 34.25 39.92 1.94
CA LYS A 50 33.03 39.32 1.35
C LYS A 50 33.26 37.86 1.02
N TYR A 51 32.22 37.04 1.23
CA TYR A 51 32.25 35.62 0.87
C TYR A 51 31.40 35.40 -0.35
N THR A 52 31.91 34.57 -1.27
CA THR A 52 31.16 34.00 -2.39
C THR A 52 31.14 32.50 -2.25
N ILE A 53 30.00 31.86 -2.46
CA ILE A 53 29.82 30.42 -2.42
C ILE A 53 29.35 29.98 -3.79
N GLN A 54 30.06 29.04 -4.40
CA GLN A 54 29.77 28.52 -5.74
C GLN A 54 29.62 27.01 -5.67
N TYR A 55 28.56 26.48 -6.29
CA TYR A 55 28.43 25.05 -6.52
C TYR A 55 29.50 24.59 -7.52
N ILE A 56 30.25 23.53 -7.18
CA ILE A 56 31.32 23.02 -8.02
C ILE A 56 31.14 21.55 -8.40
N GLY A 57 29.97 20.97 -8.13
CA GLY A 57 29.64 19.61 -8.50
C GLY A 57 29.06 18.78 -7.37
N GLY A 58 28.65 17.58 -7.66
CA GLY A 58 28.07 16.65 -6.68
C GLY A 58 28.16 15.21 -7.14
N ASP A 59 27.64 14.31 -6.29
CA ASP A 59 27.57 12.89 -6.58
C ASP A 59 26.40 12.24 -5.82
N THR A 60 25.96 11.07 -6.34
CA THR A 60 25.04 10.18 -5.65
C THR A 60 25.77 8.87 -5.36
N ILE A 61 26.23 8.73 -4.13
CA ILE A 61 27.08 7.62 -3.70
C ILE A 61 26.21 6.47 -3.23
N ARG A 62 26.34 5.29 -3.84
CA ARG A 62 25.65 4.10 -3.36
C ARG A 62 26.19 3.69 -2.00
N VAL A 63 25.30 3.50 -1.04
CA VAL A 63 25.67 3.02 0.30
C VAL A 63 26.01 1.53 0.21
N ALA A 64 27.20 1.18 0.63
CA ALA A 64 27.72 -0.19 0.64
C ALA A 64 28.77 -0.37 1.76
N GLY A 65 28.99 -1.62 2.17
CA GLY A 65 29.99 -1.96 3.18
C GLY A 65 29.38 -2.38 4.51
N LYS A 66 30.22 -2.52 5.52
CA LYS A 66 29.78 -2.86 6.88
C LYS A 66 29.18 -1.64 7.56
N GLY A 67 28.08 -1.84 8.28
CA GLY A 67 27.48 -0.83 9.15
C GLY A 67 28.40 -0.46 10.33
N ASN A 68 27.99 0.57 11.03
CA ASN A 68 28.62 0.95 12.29
C ASN A 68 28.05 0.07 13.41
N SER A 69 28.91 -0.71 14.11
CA SER A 69 28.47 -1.66 15.13
C SER A 69 27.70 -1.04 16.30
N VAL A 70 27.96 0.22 16.63
CA VAL A 70 27.21 0.95 17.67
C VAL A 70 25.77 1.25 17.17
N ILE A 71 25.64 1.71 15.93
CA ILE A 71 24.32 1.95 15.31
C ILE A 71 23.56 0.64 15.15
N ASP A 72 24.23 -0.42 14.66
CA ASP A 72 23.62 -1.75 14.52
C ASP A 72 23.10 -2.26 15.88
N SER A 73 23.86 -2.08 16.97
CA SER A 73 23.44 -2.46 18.32
C SER A 73 22.20 -1.68 18.80
N LEU A 74 22.14 -0.38 18.50
CA LEU A 74 20.96 0.45 18.84
C LEU A 74 19.75 0.02 18.04
N VAL A 75 19.90 -0.22 16.74
CA VAL A 75 18.81 -0.70 15.87
C VAL A 75 18.30 -2.05 16.37
N ASN A 76 19.20 -3.02 16.63
CA ASN A 76 18.81 -4.35 17.11
C ASN A 76 18.04 -4.26 18.43
N LYS A 77 18.47 -3.40 19.36
CA LYS A 77 17.78 -3.19 20.63
C LYS A 77 16.34 -2.70 20.44
N GLU A 78 16.12 -1.78 19.50
CA GLU A 78 14.74 -1.31 19.20
C GLU A 78 13.94 -2.39 18.44
N MET A 79 14.58 -3.14 17.53
CA MET A 79 13.95 -4.27 16.83
C MET A 79 13.43 -5.31 17.84
N ASP A 80 14.26 -5.70 18.82
CA ASP A 80 13.90 -6.64 19.88
C ASP A 80 12.76 -6.11 20.75
N LYS A 81 12.84 -4.85 21.17
CA LYS A 81 11.83 -4.19 22.01
C LYS A 81 10.42 -4.23 21.41
N TYR A 82 10.31 -4.07 20.08
CA TYR A 82 9.05 -4.07 19.37
C TYR A 82 8.68 -5.43 18.77
N GLY A 83 9.55 -6.45 18.94
CA GLY A 83 9.34 -7.80 18.41
C GLY A 83 9.25 -7.85 16.89
N PHE A 84 10.03 -7.01 16.20
CA PHE A 84 9.97 -6.92 14.72
C PHE A 84 10.46 -8.19 14.02
N GLU A 85 11.30 -9.00 14.69
CA GLU A 85 11.81 -10.29 14.21
C GLU A 85 10.83 -11.46 14.47
N GLU A 86 9.69 -11.21 15.12
CA GLU A 86 8.65 -12.23 15.30
C GLU A 86 8.23 -12.81 13.94
N VAL A 87 8.40 -14.11 13.76
CA VAL A 87 7.96 -14.82 12.55
C VAL A 87 6.46 -15.10 12.64
N LEU A 88 5.70 -14.50 11.74
CA LEU A 88 4.23 -14.64 11.68
C LEU A 88 3.80 -15.88 10.90
N THR A 89 4.48 -16.13 9.79
CA THR A 89 4.22 -17.25 8.87
C THR A 89 5.40 -17.45 7.93
N MET A 90 5.29 -18.42 7.01
CA MET A 90 6.26 -18.68 5.94
C MET A 90 5.66 -18.37 4.57
N ALA A 91 6.42 -17.72 3.70
CA ALA A 91 6.07 -17.55 2.30
C ALA A 91 6.76 -18.65 1.45
N GLU A 92 5.97 -19.47 0.78
CA GLU A 92 6.47 -20.56 -0.08
C GLU A 92 7.13 -20.04 -1.36
N ASN A 93 6.68 -18.86 -1.81
CA ASN A 93 7.16 -18.16 -3.02
C ASN A 93 7.19 -16.65 -2.76
N ASP A 94 7.81 -15.93 -3.69
CA ASP A 94 7.74 -14.46 -3.70
C ASP A 94 6.30 -14.03 -4.02
N LEU A 95 5.69 -13.26 -3.12
CA LEU A 95 4.42 -12.59 -3.33
C LEU A 95 4.72 -11.17 -3.80
N ILE A 96 4.58 -10.95 -5.08
CA ILE A 96 5.04 -9.70 -5.72
C ILE A 96 3.96 -8.63 -5.67
N HIS A 97 4.39 -7.43 -5.28
CA HIS A 97 3.71 -6.17 -5.50
C HIS A 97 4.76 -5.16 -5.97
N ASP A 98 4.93 -5.02 -7.26
CA ASP A 98 5.86 -4.06 -7.87
C ASP A 98 5.08 -2.90 -8.48
N ARG A 99 5.26 -1.71 -7.93
CA ARG A 99 4.56 -0.49 -8.36
C ARG A 99 4.83 -0.08 -9.81
N ASN A 100 5.91 -0.54 -10.39
CA ASN A 100 6.26 -0.24 -11.78
C ASN A 100 5.71 -1.29 -12.76
N ILE A 101 5.56 -2.53 -12.32
CA ILE A 101 5.20 -3.68 -13.17
C ILE A 101 3.70 -3.99 -13.05
N ASN A 102 3.17 -4.09 -11.83
CA ASN A 102 1.82 -4.63 -11.57
C ASN A 102 0.74 -3.56 -11.47
N LYS A 103 1.00 -2.32 -11.90
CA LYS A 103 0.09 -1.18 -11.68
C LYS A 103 -1.33 -1.38 -12.22
N LYS A 104 -1.50 -2.25 -13.22
CA LYS A 104 -2.79 -2.55 -13.86
C LYS A 104 -3.25 -3.98 -13.61
N ASP A 105 -2.93 -4.54 -12.45
CA ASP A 105 -3.29 -5.91 -12.11
C ASP A 105 -3.58 -6.08 -10.62
N TYR A 106 -4.23 -7.18 -10.29
CA TYR A 106 -4.34 -7.64 -8.91
C TYR A 106 -3.05 -8.34 -8.51
N THR A 107 -2.57 -8.06 -7.30
CA THR A 107 -1.33 -8.65 -6.79
C THR A 107 -1.61 -9.65 -5.69
N THR A 108 -0.74 -10.66 -5.56
CA THR A 108 -0.87 -11.65 -4.49
C THR A 108 -0.81 -11.03 -3.11
N VAL A 109 0.06 -10.03 -2.91
CA VAL A 109 0.11 -9.26 -1.66
C VAL A 109 -1.19 -8.50 -1.42
N GLY A 110 -1.72 -7.82 -2.46
CA GLY A 110 -2.98 -7.09 -2.39
C GLY A 110 -4.16 -7.99 -2.03
N ALA A 111 -4.19 -9.21 -2.56
CA ALA A 111 -5.22 -10.18 -2.24
C ALA A 111 -5.18 -10.62 -0.76
N TYR A 112 -4.00 -10.91 -0.20
CA TYR A 112 -3.87 -11.24 1.22
C TYR A 112 -4.23 -10.06 2.13
N VAL A 113 -3.80 -8.84 1.79
CA VAL A 113 -4.14 -7.64 2.56
C VAL A 113 -5.65 -7.42 2.58
N THR A 114 -6.30 -7.45 1.43
CA THR A 114 -7.75 -7.19 1.35
C THR A 114 -8.57 -8.34 1.95
N ALA A 115 -8.08 -9.57 1.90
CA ALA A 115 -8.66 -10.69 2.61
C ALA A 115 -8.62 -10.47 4.13
N SER A 116 -7.51 -9.94 4.67
CA SER A 116 -7.39 -9.63 6.09
C SER A 116 -8.42 -8.61 6.56
N TYR A 117 -8.76 -7.62 5.74
CA TYR A 117 -9.76 -6.61 6.04
C TYR A 117 -11.17 -7.21 6.18
N ALA A 118 -11.56 -8.00 5.18
CA ALA A 118 -12.87 -8.66 5.20
C ALA A 118 -12.98 -9.69 6.34
N ASP A 119 -11.91 -10.45 6.59
CA ASP A 119 -11.85 -11.44 7.66
C ASP A 119 -11.95 -10.78 9.04
N THR A 120 -11.25 -9.67 9.24
CA THR A 120 -11.34 -8.91 10.50
C THR A 120 -12.75 -8.45 10.78
N PHE A 121 -13.49 -7.92 9.81
CA PHE A 121 -14.89 -7.56 10.01
C PHE A 121 -15.73 -8.78 10.46
N ARG A 122 -15.52 -9.93 9.83
CA ARG A 122 -16.24 -11.17 10.17
C ARG A 122 -15.91 -11.67 11.59
N LYS A 123 -14.66 -11.52 12.03
CA LYS A 123 -14.20 -11.94 13.37
C LYS A 123 -14.82 -11.13 14.51
N TYR A 124 -15.16 -9.87 14.29
CA TYR A 124 -15.89 -9.06 15.29
C TYR A 124 -17.35 -9.48 15.35
N SER A 125 -17.62 -10.65 15.93
CA SER A 125 -18.93 -11.31 15.92
C SER A 125 -20.05 -10.49 16.52
N GLN A 126 -19.76 -9.60 17.48
CA GLN A 126 -20.75 -8.69 18.08
C GLN A 126 -21.28 -7.67 17.04
N ILE A 127 -20.44 -7.32 16.06
CA ILE A 127 -20.80 -6.41 14.97
C ILE A 127 -21.34 -7.21 13.79
N SER A 128 -20.58 -8.19 13.29
CA SER A 128 -20.88 -8.91 12.05
C SER A 128 -22.21 -9.67 12.11
N LYS A 129 -22.62 -10.19 13.28
CA LYS A 129 -23.91 -10.88 13.46
C LYS A 129 -25.11 -9.99 13.15
N LYS A 130 -25.01 -8.66 13.34
CA LYS A 130 -26.08 -7.70 13.03
C LYS A 130 -26.38 -7.64 11.53
N TYR A 131 -25.40 -7.98 10.69
CA TYR A 131 -25.51 -7.86 9.22
C TYR A 131 -25.77 -9.19 8.51
N GLY A 132 -25.89 -10.28 9.30
CA GLY A 132 -26.27 -11.60 8.81
C GLY A 132 -25.32 -12.14 7.74
N LYS A 133 -25.90 -12.64 6.63
CA LYS A 133 -25.16 -13.23 5.51
C LYS A 133 -24.83 -12.23 4.40
N GLN A 134 -24.67 -10.95 4.72
CA GLN A 134 -24.21 -9.98 3.73
C GLN A 134 -22.76 -10.31 3.32
N SER A 135 -22.46 -10.14 2.03
CA SER A 135 -21.09 -10.25 1.54
C SER A 135 -20.23 -9.16 2.13
N VAL A 136 -19.03 -9.54 2.56
CA VAL A 136 -18.03 -8.61 3.10
C VAL A 136 -16.84 -8.60 2.17
N VAL A 137 -16.52 -7.46 1.60
CA VAL A 137 -15.51 -7.25 0.58
C VAL A 137 -14.42 -6.33 1.13
N GLY A 138 -13.18 -6.82 1.16
CA GLY A 138 -12.03 -5.99 1.46
C GLY A 138 -11.49 -5.33 0.19
N VAL A 139 -11.13 -4.05 0.25
CA VAL A 139 -10.48 -3.34 -0.85
C VAL A 139 -9.34 -2.47 -0.32
N ASN A 140 -8.31 -2.28 -1.13
CA ASN A 140 -7.22 -1.34 -0.83
C ASN A 140 -6.74 -0.65 -2.10
N HIS A 141 -6.32 0.61 -2.00
CA HIS A 141 -5.72 1.30 -3.14
C HIS A 141 -4.32 0.75 -3.43
N TYR A 142 -3.95 0.75 -4.70
CA TYR A 142 -2.66 0.20 -5.14
C TYR A 142 -1.46 0.86 -4.45
N GLY A 143 -1.52 2.18 -4.31
CA GLY A 143 -0.45 2.99 -3.71
C GLY A 143 -0.22 2.74 -2.22
N GLY A 144 -1.19 2.20 -1.50
CA GLY A 144 -1.09 1.83 -0.09
C GLY A 144 -0.17 0.65 0.17
N LEU A 145 0.00 -0.22 -0.82
CA LEU A 145 0.91 -1.36 -0.75
C LEU A 145 2.32 -0.93 -1.16
N ARG A 146 3.31 -1.16 -0.31
CA ARG A 146 4.65 -0.58 -0.49
C ARG A 146 5.76 -1.60 -0.66
N ALA A 147 5.53 -2.88 -0.35
CA ALA A 147 6.53 -3.93 -0.43
C ALA A 147 5.94 -5.26 -0.91
N SER A 148 6.77 -6.05 -1.57
CA SER A 148 6.56 -7.48 -1.80
C SER A 148 6.90 -8.28 -0.55
N ILE A 149 6.34 -9.48 -0.43
CA ILE A 149 6.75 -10.46 0.59
C ILE A 149 7.57 -11.53 -0.12
N LEU A 150 8.89 -11.54 0.14
CA LEU A 150 9.78 -12.51 -0.48
C LEU A 150 9.68 -13.87 0.23
N LYS A 151 9.99 -14.94 -0.51
CA LYS A 151 10.06 -16.32 0.00
C LYS A 151 10.87 -16.42 1.30
N GLY A 152 10.42 -17.27 2.20
CA GLY A 152 11.01 -17.50 3.51
C GLY A 152 10.17 -16.96 4.66
N GLU A 153 10.80 -16.64 5.77
CA GLU A 153 10.13 -16.13 6.96
C GLU A 153 9.46 -14.79 6.70
N VAL A 154 8.20 -14.69 7.07
CA VAL A 154 7.44 -13.44 7.05
C VAL A 154 7.44 -12.87 8.46
N THR A 155 8.37 -11.98 8.74
CA THR A 155 8.47 -11.35 10.05
C THR A 155 7.47 -10.20 10.18
N LYS A 156 7.21 -9.78 11.41
CA LYS A 156 6.39 -8.61 11.74
C LYS A 156 6.87 -7.36 11.00
N LEU A 157 8.21 -7.16 10.91
CA LEU A 157 8.79 -6.05 10.15
C LEU A 157 8.45 -6.14 8.66
N ARG A 158 8.61 -7.33 8.06
CA ARG A 158 8.32 -7.52 6.62
C ARG A 158 6.84 -7.28 6.31
N ALA A 159 5.94 -7.77 7.16
CA ALA A 159 4.51 -7.52 7.03
C ALA A 159 4.18 -6.03 7.20
N GLY A 160 4.79 -5.35 8.18
CA GLY A 160 4.63 -3.91 8.40
C GLY A 160 5.09 -3.05 7.22
N ASN A 161 6.15 -3.45 6.54
CA ASN A 161 6.64 -2.77 5.34
C ASN A 161 5.67 -2.84 4.15
N VAL A 162 4.73 -3.78 4.15
CA VAL A 162 3.67 -3.85 3.12
C VAL A 162 2.71 -2.67 3.25
N LEU A 163 2.35 -2.29 4.47
CA LEU A 163 1.39 -1.23 4.80
C LEU A 163 2.01 -0.21 5.78
N PRO A 164 3.01 0.59 5.37
CA PRO A 164 3.77 1.43 6.30
C PRO A 164 3.06 2.75 6.65
N PHE A 165 1.86 2.98 6.17
CA PHE A 165 1.12 4.20 6.42
C PHE A 165 0.22 4.06 7.64
N GLN A 166 0.13 5.15 8.41
CA GLN A 166 -0.88 5.30 9.43
C GLN A 166 -2.22 5.59 8.76
N GLY A 167 -3.24 4.84 9.14
CA GLY A 167 -4.60 4.98 8.64
C GLY A 167 -5.55 4.17 9.51
N HIS A 168 -6.84 4.27 9.22
CA HIS A 168 -7.88 3.50 9.91
C HIS A 168 -8.59 2.57 8.94
N LEU A 169 -8.88 1.37 9.40
CA LEU A 169 -9.72 0.45 8.68
C LEU A 169 -11.18 0.80 8.95
N LEU A 170 -11.91 1.11 7.88
CA LEU A 170 -13.29 1.56 7.95
C LEU A 170 -14.21 0.60 7.19
N ALA A 171 -15.46 0.48 7.65
CA ALA A 171 -16.48 -0.34 7.01
C ALA A 171 -17.71 0.50 6.64
N PHE A 172 -18.27 0.21 5.46
CA PHE A 172 -19.42 0.92 4.92
C PHE A 172 -20.45 -0.03 4.32
N HIS A 173 -21.73 0.37 4.37
CA HIS A 173 -22.77 -0.27 3.60
C HIS A 173 -22.73 0.15 2.15
N PHE A 174 -22.76 -0.83 1.28
CA PHE A 174 -22.85 -0.66 -0.16
C PHE A 174 -24.06 -1.44 -0.72
N SER A 175 -24.65 -0.94 -1.78
CA SER A 175 -25.44 -1.76 -2.70
C SER A 175 -24.49 -2.48 -3.67
N GLY A 176 -24.96 -3.57 -4.29
CA GLY A 176 -24.14 -4.23 -5.32
C GLY A 176 -23.84 -3.32 -6.51
N LYS A 177 -24.73 -2.35 -6.82
CA LYS A 177 -24.48 -1.33 -7.84
C LYS A 177 -23.31 -0.40 -7.46
N GLU A 178 -23.28 0.07 -6.20
CA GLU A 178 -22.18 0.89 -5.69
C GLU A 178 -20.85 0.11 -5.67
N LEU A 179 -20.89 -1.18 -5.28
CA LEU A 179 -19.70 -2.05 -5.32
C LEU A 179 -19.16 -2.21 -6.75
N LYS A 180 -20.03 -2.48 -7.73
CA LYS A 180 -19.63 -2.59 -9.13
C LYS A 180 -19.00 -1.30 -9.64
N LYS A 181 -19.58 -0.14 -9.27
CA LYS A 181 -19.01 1.16 -9.61
C LYS A 181 -17.59 1.32 -9.01
N LEU A 182 -17.43 1.05 -7.73
CA LEU A 182 -16.12 1.15 -7.06
C LEU A 182 -15.05 0.26 -7.72
N LEU A 183 -15.43 -0.99 -8.06
CA LEU A 183 -14.52 -1.93 -8.74
C LEU A 183 -14.18 -1.45 -10.16
N ALA A 184 -15.13 -0.90 -10.92
CA ALA A 184 -14.91 -0.36 -12.25
C ALA A 184 -14.01 0.88 -12.20
N ASP A 185 -14.29 1.83 -11.31
CA ASP A 185 -13.46 3.03 -11.09
C ASP A 185 -12.03 2.64 -10.72
N GLY A 186 -11.88 1.61 -9.88
CA GLY A 186 -10.59 1.08 -9.47
C GLY A 186 -9.76 0.48 -10.60
N ARG A 187 -10.38 -0.06 -11.65
CA ARG A 187 -9.67 -0.63 -12.82
C ARG A 187 -9.07 0.41 -13.74
N ILE A 188 -9.66 1.59 -13.82
CA ILE A 188 -9.17 2.70 -14.64
C ILE A 188 -8.39 3.75 -13.86
N ASN A 189 -8.19 3.54 -12.57
CA ASN A 189 -7.48 4.48 -11.73
C ASN A 189 -6.03 4.66 -12.20
N LYS A 190 -5.63 5.91 -12.42
CA LYS A 190 -4.29 6.27 -12.93
C LYS A 190 -3.16 5.91 -11.94
N ASN A 191 -3.49 5.85 -10.65
CA ASN A 191 -2.55 5.52 -9.59
C ASN A 191 -2.35 4.01 -9.39
N GLY A 192 -3.18 3.19 -10.02
CA GLY A 192 -3.12 1.74 -10.03
C GLY A 192 -4.44 1.07 -9.64
N PHE A 193 -4.58 -0.23 -9.97
CA PHE A 193 -5.80 -0.98 -9.73
C PHE A 193 -6.16 -1.05 -8.25
N LEU A 194 -7.44 -0.83 -7.95
CA LEU A 194 -7.99 -1.15 -6.64
C LEU A 194 -7.82 -2.64 -6.38
N GLN A 195 -7.12 -2.98 -5.32
CA GLN A 195 -6.91 -4.36 -4.92
C GLN A 195 -8.12 -4.89 -4.17
N THR A 196 -8.46 -6.15 -4.41
CA THR A 196 -9.55 -6.88 -3.72
C THR A 196 -9.23 -8.37 -3.69
N SER A 197 -10.08 -9.15 -3.02
CA SER A 197 -9.91 -10.58 -2.85
C SER A 197 -11.22 -11.33 -2.83
N HIS A 198 -11.17 -12.66 -3.05
CA HIS A 198 -12.31 -13.57 -2.95
C HIS A 198 -13.55 -13.15 -3.77
N LEU A 199 -13.36 -12.53 -4.92
CA LEU A 199 -14.45 -12.16 -5.82
C LEU A 199 -14.27 -12.83 -7.19
N ALA A 200 -15.38 -13.29 -7.79
CA ALA A 200 -15.44 -13.49 -9.22
C ALA A 200 -16.11 -12.26 -9.86
N ILE A 201 -15.40 -11.62 -10.79
CA ILE A 201 -15.76 -10.34 -11.39
C ILE A 201 -15.98 -10.56 -12.90
N GLY A 202 -17.21 -10.41 -13.36
CA GLY A 202 -17.52 -10.38 -14.78
C GLY A 202 -17.37 -8.95 -15.32
N LEU A 203 -16.73 -8.83 -16.47
CA LEU A 203 -16.51 -7.57 -17.16
C LEU A 203 -17.18 -7.61 -18.54
N ALA A 204 -17.68 -6.47 -18.97
CA ALA A 204 -18.08 -6.29 -20.35
C ALA A 204 -16.87 -6.34 -21.29
N SER A 205 -17.11 -6.34 -22.60
CA SER A 205 -16.05 -6.40 -23.63
C SER A 205 -15.07 -5.22 -23.61
N ASP A 206 -15.44 -4.11 -22.94
CA ASP A 206 -14.54 -2.96 -22.71
C ASP A 206 -13.45 -3.23 -21.66
N GLY A 207 -13.54 -4.36 -20.93
CA GLY A 207 -12.62 -4.75 -19.88
C GLY A 207 -12.69 -3.87 -18.62
N VAL A 208 -13.65 -2.96 -18.51
CA VAL A 208 -13.81 -1.98 -17.43
C VAL A 208 -15.14 -2.10 -16.73
N THR A 209 -16.23 -2.11 -17.49
CA THR A 209 -17.59 -2.16 -16.94
C THR A 209 -17.82 -3.49 -16.23
N VAL A 210 -18.10 -3.44 -14.92
CA VAL A 210 -18.38 -4.62 -14.10
C VAL A 210 -19.83 -5.05 -14.28
N THR A 211 -20.06 -6.19 -14.92
CA THR A 211 -21.39 -6.75 -15.21
C THR A 211 -21.91 -7.62 -14.08
N SER A 212 -21.01 -8.39 -13.45
CA SER A 212 -21.38 -9.30 -12.36
C SER A 212 -20.29 -9.36 -11.29
N VAL A 213 -20.71 -9.62 -10.04
CA VAL A 213 -19.81 -9.89 -8.91
C VAL A 213 -20.37 -11.07 -8.13
N THR A 214 -19.51 -12.04 -7.83
CA THR A 214 -19.82 -13.17 -6.94
C THR A 214 -18.82 -13.19 -5.80
N ASP A 215 -19.31 -13.27 -4.58
CA ASP A 215 -18.49 -13.48 -3.38
C ASP A 215 -18.09 -14.96 -3.32
N LEU A 216 -16.82 -15.27 -3.51
CA LEU A 216 -16.27 -16.63 -3.53
C LEU A 216 -16.23 -17.28 -2.14
N VAL A 217 -16.29 -16.52 -1.05
CA VAL A 217 -16.38 -17.07 0.31
C VAL A 217 -17.73 -17.71 0.57
N THR A 218 -18.80 -17.05 0.10
CA THR A 218 -20.19 -17.49 0.33
C THR A 218 -20.83 -18.15 -0.89
N GLY A 219 -20.21 -18.06 -2.07
CA GLY A 219 -20.79 -18.49 -3.36
C GLY A 219 -21.95 -17.58 -3.83
N LYS A 220 -22.20 -16.46 -3.15
CA LYS A 220 -23.35 -15.60 -3.43
C LYS A 220 -23.06 -14.63 -4.57
N LYS A 221 -23.90 -14.65 -5.61
CA LYS A 221 -23.94 -13.58 -6.63
C LYS A 221 -24.56 -12.32 -6.02
N ILE A 222 -23.83 -11.19 -6.10
CA ILE A 222 -24.26 -9.90 -5.57
C ILE A 222 -25.04 -9.15 -6.65
N LYS A 223 -26.36 -9.03 -6.46
CA LYS A 223 -27.25 -8.26 -7.35
C LYS A 223 -27.12 -6.76 -7.05
N ASP A 224 -27.48 -5.90 -7.99
CA ASP A 224 -27.39 -4.44 -7.85
C ASP A 224 -28.11 -3.90 -6.60
N THR A 225 -29.22 -4.51 -6.22
CA THR A 225 -30.03 -4.13 -5.04
C THR A 225 -29.59 -4.81 -3.74
N ASP A 226 -28.71 -5.80 -3.81
CA ASP A 226 -28.25 -6.50 -2.62
C ASP A 226 -27.39 -5.57 -1.76
N LYS A 227 -27.51 -5.73 -0.42
CA LYS A 227 -26.64 -5.07 0.52
C LYS A 227 -25.36 -5.88 0.72
N CYS A 228 -24.23 -5.21 0.69
CA CYS A 228 -22.92 -5.75 1.03
C CYS A 228 -22.16 -4.75 1.92
N ILE A 229 -21.05 -5.19 2.45
CA ILE A 229 -20.16 -4.42 3.32
C ILE A 229 -18.82 -4.30 2.62
N VAL A 230 -18.31 -3.08 2.50
CA VAL A 230 -16.98 -2.81 1.98
C VAL A 230 -16.10 -2.35 3.14
N VAL A 231 -14.93 -3.01 3.29
CA VAL A 231 -13.94 -2.72 4.34
C VAL A 231 -12.67 -2.25 3.67
N LEU A 232 -12.18 -1.07 4.06
CA LEU A 232 -11.10 -0.40 3.35
C LEU A 232 -10.33 0.57 4.24
N ASP A 233 -9.18 1.02 3.74
CA ASP A 233 -8.37 2.06 4.37
C ASP A 233 -9.02 3.45 4.24
N SER A 234 -8.91 4.28 5.28
CA SER A 234 -9.46 5.64 5.34
C SER A 234 -8.98 6.56 4.21
N PHE A 235 -7.79 6.34 3.66
CA PHE A 235 -7.27 7.13 2.54
C PHE A 235 -8.23 7.18 1.34
N ILE A 236 -8.88 6.05 1.02
CA ILE A 236 -9.84 5.98 -0.09
C ILE A 236 -11.09 6.78 0.22
N THR A 237 -11.57 6.74 1.48
CA THR A 237 -12.81 7.41 1.89
C THR A 237 -12.72 8.92 1.84
N ASP A 238 -11.51 9.44 2.01
CA ASP A 238 -11.20 10.88 1.97
C ASP A 238 -10.95 11.39 0.54
N GLY A 239 -11.21 10.55 -0.47
CA GLY A 239 -11.02 10.87 -1.88
C GLY A 239 -9.58 10.71 -2.37
N GLY A 240 -8.73 10.02 -1.60
CA GLY A 240 -7.37 9.69 -2.00
C GLY A 240 -7.35 8.95 -3.34
N ASP A 241 -6.30 9.19 -4.14
CA ASP A 241 -6.17 8.69 -5.52
C ASP A 241 -7.35 9.06 -6.45
N GLY A 242 -8.23 10.00 -6.04
CA GLY A 242 -9.38 10.45 -6.82
C GLY A 242 -10.61 9.52 -6.77
N TYR A 243 -10.69 8.65 -5.78
CA TYR A 243 -11.90 7.87 -5.53
C TYR A 243 -13.07 8.77 -5.12
N ASP A 244 -14.27 8.39 -5.54
CA ASP A 244 -15.51 9.12 -5.27
C ASP A 244 -15.91 9.00 -3.79
N ALA A 245 -15.58 10.02 -2.98
CA ALA A 245 -15.95 10.08 -1.57
C ALA A 245 -17.48 9.99 -1.33
N GLY A 246 -18.30 10.28 -2.35
CA GLY A 246 -19.76 10.14 -2.30
C GLY A 246 -20.23 8.69 -2.14
N LEU A 247 -19.39 7.69 -2.41
CA LEU A 247 -19.71 6.28 -2.17
C LEU A 247 -19.68 5.91 -0.68
N PHE A 248 -19.00 6.67 0.18
CA PHE A 248 -18.72 6.31 1.57
C PHE A 248 -19.65 7.03 2.57
N GLN A 249 -20.95 7.17 2.24
CA GLN A 249 -21.91 7.92 3.03
C GLN A 249 -22.64 7.10 4.12
N LYS A 250 -22.44 5.78 4.15
CA LYS A 250 -23.18 4.87 5.05
C LYS A 250 -22.21 4.08 5.94
N PRO A 251 -21.49 4.74 6.88
CA PRO A 251 -20.49 4.09 7.72
C PRO A 251 -21.14 3.10 8.70
N ILE A 252 -20.41 2.03 9.00
CA ILE A 252 -20.71 1.11 10.10
C ILE A 252 -19.96 1.62 11.33
N LYS A 253 -20.59 2.55 12.07
CA LYS A 253 -19.95 3.27 13.16
C LYS A 253 -19.32 2.34 14.19
N GLU A 254 -20.01 1.29 14.60
CA GLU A 254 -19.53 0.37 15.63
C GLU A 254 -18.21 -0.33 15.23
N PHE A 255 -17.99 -0.54 13.95
CA PHE A 255 -16.72 -1.08 13.46
C PHE A 255 -15.67 0.04 13.34
N ASN A 256 -16.05 1.18 12.82
CA ASN A 256 -15.15 2.30 12.60
C ASN A 256 -14.61 2.88 13.91
N ASP A 257 -15.42 2.87 14.98
CA ASP A 257 -15.04 3.32 16.32
C ASP A 257 -14.01 2.39 17.00
N LEU A 258 -13.71 1.21 16.44
CA LEU A 258 -12.63 0.34 16.90
C LEU A 258 -11.24 0.90 16.60
N ASN A 259 -11.13 1.88 15.71
CA ASN A 259 -9.88 2.53 15.29
C ASN A 259 -8.78 1.53 14.89
N LEU A 260 -9.15 0.50 14.14
CA LEU A 260 -8.22 -0.55 13.73
C LEU A 260 -7.22 -0.03 12.69
N GLU A 261 -5.95 -0.30 12.91
CA GLU A 261 -4.89 0.04 11.95
C GLU A 261 -4.74 -1.07 10.89
N PRO A 262 -4.76 -0.75 9.58
CA PRO A 262 -4.60 -1.73 8.50
C PRO A 262 -3.37 -2.63 8.66
N THR A 263 -2.24 -2.07 9.10
CA THR A 263 -0.99 -2.79 9.34
C THR A 263 -1.13 -3.83 10.46
N VAL A 264 -1.74 -3.45 11.58
CA VAL A 264 -1.97 -4.34 12.73
C VAL A 264 -2.90 -5.47 12.33
N VAL A 265 -3.99 -5.15 11.63
CA VAL A 265 -4.94 -6.12 11.11
C VAL A 265 -4.27 -7.13 10.19
N PHE A 266 -3.39 -6.69 9.29
CA PHE A 266 -2.69 -7.57 8.37
C PHE A 266 -1.67 -8.47 9.10
N ILE A 267 -0.93 -7.95 10.07
CA ILE A 267 -0.01 -8.72 10.93
C ILE A 267 -0.77 -9.80 11.69
N ASP A 268 -1.88 -9.45 12.32
CA ASP A 268 -2.71 -10.40 13.07
C ASP A 268 -3.34 -11.46 12.16
N TYR A 269 -3.73 -11.09 10.95
CA TYR A 269 -4.23 -12.04 9.96
C TYR A 269 -3.16 -13.08 9.60
N LEU A 270 -1.95 -12.64 9.27
CA LEU A 270 -0.84 -13.55 8.93
C LEU A 270 -0.47 -14.47 10.10
N ARG A 271 -0.42 -13.93 11.32
CA ARG A 271 -0.15 -14.71 12.55
C ARG A 271 -1.17 -15.83 12.78
N ASN A 272 -2.43 -15.55 12.49
CA ASN A 272 -3.54 -16.47 12.74
C ASN A 272 -3.95 -17.31 11.53
N LEU A 273 -3.24 -17.24 10.42
CA LEU A 273 -3.60 -17.94 9.19
C LEU A 273 -3.49 -19.47 9.31
N GLY A 274 -2.69 -19.95 10.27
CA GLY A 274 -2.55 -21.38 10.56
C GLY A 274 -1.80 -22.18 9.48
N GLY A 275 -1.00 -21.52 8.64
CA GLY A 275 -0.25 -22.19 7.57
C GLY A 275 0.70 -21.23 6.86
N THR A 276 1.06 -21.56 5.65
CA THR A 276 1.95 -20.75 4.80
C THR A 276 1.16 -19.88 3.83
N VAL A 277 1.76 -18.79 3.40
CA VAL A 277 1.27 -17.97 2.28
C VAL A 277 1.97 -18.36 0.99
N SER A 278 1.25 -18.39 -0.12
CA SER A 278 1.84 -18.67 -1.44
C SER A 278 1.01 -18.04 -2.56
N VAL A 279 1.58 -17.99 -3.76
CA VAL A 279 0.84 -17.56 -4.97
C VAL A 279 -0.37 -18.44 -5.22
N GLY A 280 -0.22 -19.77 -5.06
CA GLY A 280 -1.30 -20.74 -5.30
C GLY A 280 -2.42 -20.71 -4.26
N LYS A 281 -2.18 -20.15 -3.07
CA LYS A 281 -3.17 -20.00 -1.99
C LYS A 281 -3.71 -18.56 -1.90
N ALA A 282 -3.17 -17.64 -2.69
CA ALA A 282 -3.59 -16.24 -2.65
C ALA A 282 -5.06 -16.11 -3.08
N PRO A 283 -5.89 -15.41 -2.31
CA PRO A 283 -7.30 -15.25 -2.60
C PRO A 283 -7.54 -14.19 -3.70
N LEU A 284 -6.83 -14.34 -4.81
CA LEU A 284 -6.94 -13.45 -5.96
C LEU A 284 -8.37 -13.43 -6.51
N PRO A 285 -8.87 -12.30 -7.00
CA PRO A 285 -10.14 -12.28 -7.71
C PRO A 285 -10.02 -13.04 -9.04
N GLU A 286 -11.10 -13.74 -9.39
CA GLU A 286 -11.28 -14.35 -10.71
C GLU A 286 -11.93 -13.33 -11.63
N VAL A 287 -11.30 -13.03 -12.78
CA VAL A 287 -11.81 -12.04 -13.73
C VAL A 287 -12.15 -12.70 -15.06
N VAL A 288 -13.37 -12.48 -15.52
CA VAL A 288 -13.87 -13.02 -16.79
C VAL A 288 -14.42 -11.89 -17.65
N ILE A 289 -13.93 -11.75 -18.87
CA ILE A 289 -14.49 -10.81 -19.84
C ILE A 289 -15.63 -11.54 -20.59
N GLU A 290 -16.84 -11.02 -20.46
CA GLU A 290 -18.00 -11.53 -21.15
C GLU A 290 -17.91 -11.17 -22.64
N LYS A 291 -18.03 -12.18 -23.51
CA LYS A 291 -18.08 -11.93 -24.96
C LYS A 291 -19.35 -11.15 -25.29
N ALA A 292 -19.22 -10.12 -26.12
CA ALA A 292 -20.38 -9.46 -26.68
C ALA A 292 -21.29 -10.52 -27.35
N ARG A 293 -22.55 -10.55 -26.93
CA ARG A 293 -23.58 -11.39 -27.56
C ARG A 293 -24.00 -10.81 -28.89
#